data_40a9d04dc6405f505a953a814c451281
#
_entry.id   40a9d04dc6405f505a953a814c451281
#
_cell.length_a   1.000
_cell.length_b   1.000
_cell.length_c   1.000
_cell.angle_alpha   90.00
_cell.angle_beta   90.00
_cell.angle_gamma   90.00
#
_symmetry.space_group_name_H-M   'P 1'
#
loop_
_entity.id
_entity.type
_entity.pdbx_description
1 polymer ?
#
loop_
_entity_poly.entity_id
_entity_poly.type
_entity_poly.pdbx_seq_one_letter_code
_entity_poly.pdbx_strand_id
1 'polypeptide(L)'
;MKPEFKIISTLIKKECHVLDIGCGDGILMEYLKDEKKVNIRGIEISKSKVQNCIAKGLTVIEGNAEEDLKQFPDNSFDYVVLSQTLQAFLNPENVIKELLRIGKQSIVTIPNFGYWKIRLHLLLKGTMPVTRTLPDEWYNTPNIHLCTIKDFVFFSKKKEFKLSKSIAMRSNKVSYINNVNLNMKNLSANLGI
;
A
#
# COMPACT_ATOMS: atom_id res chain seq x y z
N MET A 1 9.70 -12.59 -4.22
CA MET A 1 8.34 -12.01 -4.26
C MET A 1 7.93 -11.58 -2.85
N LYS A 2 7.34 -10.40 -2.68
CA LYS A 2 6.86 -9.92 -1.38
C LYS A 2 5.61 -10.71 -0.96
N PRO A 3 5.51 -11.16 0.31
CA PRO A 3 4.37 -11.98 0.77
C PRO A 3 3.00 -11.30 0.64
N GLU A 4 2.96 -9.97 0.78
CA GLU A 4 1.73 -9.17 0.64
C GLU A 4 1.11 -9.26 -0.75
N PHE A 5 1.89 -9.50 -1.81
CA PHE A 5 1.38 -9.61 -3.17
C PHE A 5 0.41 -10.78 -3.34
N LYS A 6 0.69 -11.91 -2.66
CA LYS A 6 -0.24 -13.05 -2.62
C LYS A 6 -1.58 -12.66 -2.01
N ILE A 7 -1.56 -11.85 -0.93
CA ILE A 7 -2.79 -11.43 -0.25
C ILE A 7 -3.54 -10.45 -1.14
N ILE A 8 -2.87 -9.44 -1.70
CA ILE A 8 -3.47 -8.51 -2.66
C ILE A 8 -4.14 -9.28 -3.79
N SER A 9 -3.46 -10.27 -4.37
CA SER A 9 -4.02 -11.11 -5.43
C SER A 9 -5.29 -11.86 -4.99
N THR A 10 -5.40 -12.33 -3.73
CA THR A 10 -6.63 -12.98 -3.26
C THR A 10 -7.83 -12.04 -3.15
N LEU A 11 -7.58 -10.73 -3.04
CA LEU A 11 -8.62 -9.71 -2.95
C LEU A 11 -9.10 -9.24 -4.33
N ILE A 12 -8.32 -9.45 -5.39
CA ILE A 12 -8.58 -9.01 -6.75
C ILE A 12 -9.23 -10.15 -7.56
N LYS A 13 -10.30 -9.83 -8.29
CA LYS A 13 -10.95 -10.75 -9.23
C LYS A 13 -10.09 -10.92 -10.49
N LYS A 14 -10.33 -11.99 -11.24
CA LYS A 14 -9.72 -12.19 -12.55
C LYS A 14 -10.30 -11.24 -13.60
N GLU A 15 -9.51 -10.95 -14.63
CA GLU A 15 -9.96 -10.25 -15.86
C GLU A 15 -10.60 -8.89 -15.61
N CYS A 16 -10.15 -8.17 -14.57
CA CYS A 16 -10.67 -6.85 -14.22
C CYS A 16 -9.65 -5.75 -14.51
N HIS A 17 -10.08 -4.48 -14.41
CA HIS A 17 -9.22 -3.30 -14.57
C HIS A 17 -8.63 -2.88 -13.24
N VAL A 18 -7.29 -2.80 -13.19
CA VAL A 18 -6.54 -2.46 -11.97
C VAL A 18 -5.64 -1.24 -12.22
N LEU A 19 -5.57 -0.33 -11.26
CA LEU A 19 -4.57 0.72 -11.20
C LEU A 19 -3.63 0.46 -10.02
N ASP A 20 -2.32 0.41 -10.26
CA ASP A 20 -1.28 0.31 -9.23
C ASP A 20 -0.57 1.66 -9.06
N ILE A 21 -0.74 2.29 -7.90
CA ILE A 21 -0.22 3.63 -7.62
C ILE A 21 1.11 3.52 -6.88
N GLY A 22 2.15 4.15 -7.44
CA GLY A 22 3.53 3.98 -7.00
C GLY A 22 4.01 2.56 -7.29
N CYS A 23 3.81 2.11 -8.55
CA CYS A 23 4.04 0.73 -8.95
C CYS A 23 5.52 0.28 -8.88
N GLY A 24 6.45 1.22 -8.69
CA GLY A 24 7.88 0.93 -8.63
C GLY A 24 8.38 0.26 -9.90
N ASP A 25 9.14 -0.83 -9.76
CA ASP A 25 9.64 -1.63 -10.90
C ASP A 25 8.60 -2.58 -11.49
N GLY A 26 7.31 -2.44 -11.14
CA GLY A 26 6.21 -3.19 -11.71
C GLY A 26 6.07 -4.65 -11.24
N ILE A 27 6.76 -5.05 -10.17
CA ILE A 27 6.76 -6.46 -9.71
C ILE A 27 5.35 -6.95 -9.32
N LEU A 28 4.55 -6.09 -8.67
CA LEU A 28 3.16 -6.42 -8.34
C LEU A 28 2.31 -6.51 -9.61
N MET A 29 2.54 -5.60 -10.56
CA MET A 29 1.81 -5.57 -11.82
C MET A 29 2.06 -6.85 -12.65
N GLU A 30 3.33 -7.28 -12.80
CA GLU A 30 3.67 -8.55 -13.46
C GLU A 30 2.95 -9.72 -12.78
N TYR A 31 3.06 -9.80 -11.45
CA TYR A 31 2.44 -10.87 -10.68
C TYR A 31 0.91 -10.93 -10.86
N LEU A 32 0.22 -9.79 -10.80
CA LEU A 32 -1.23 -9.74 -10.98
C LEU A 32 -1.64 -10.04 -12.44
N LYS A 33 -0.87 -9.58 -13.41
CA LYS A 33 -1.10 -9.88 -14.84
C LYS A 33 -1.01 -11.37 -15.12
N ASP A 34 -0.02 -12.05 -14.54
CA ASP A 34 0.20 -13.48 -14.75
C ASP A 34 -0.84 -14.34 -14.01
N GLU A 35 -1.09 -14.05 -12.73
CA GLU A 35 -1.97 -14.84 -11.88
C GLU A 35 -3.47 -14.60 -12.12
N LYS A 36 -3.84 -13.38 -12.49
CA LYS A 36 -5.25 -12.95 -12.55
C LYS A 36 -5.71 -12.55 -13.95
N LYS A 37 -4.79 -12.43 -14.91
CA LYS A 37 -5.08 -11.96 -16.28
C LYS A 37 -5.76 -10.58 -16.28
N VAL A 38 -5.40 -9.72 -15.32
CA VAL A 38 -5.97 -8.38 -15.18
C VAL A 38 -5.44 -7.43 -16.27
N ASN A 39 -6.25 -6.45 -16.65
CA ASN A 39 -5.79 -5.28 -17.38
C ASN A 39 -5.27 -4.26 -16.36
N ILE A 40 -3.95 -4.21 -16.17
CA ILE A 40 -3.33 -3.40 -15.14
C ILE A 40 -2.55 -2.24 -15.75
N ARG A 41 -2.73 -1.06 -15.15
CA ARG A 41 -1.94 0.15 -15.41
C ARG A 41 -1.23 0.58 -14.15
N GLY A 42 -0.05 1.17 -14.31
CA GLY A 42 0.71 1.77 -13.19
C GLY A 42 0.80 3.28 -13.32
N ILE A 43 1.01 3.96 -12.20
CA ILE A 43 1.49 5.33 -12.13
C ILE A 43 2.72 5.36 -11.23
N GLU A 44 3.82 5.99 -11.69
CA GLU A 44 5.09 6.03 -10.97
C GLU A 44 5.78 7.37 -11.27
N ILE A 45 6.33 8.00 -10.23
CA ILE A 45 7.02 9.30 -10.33
C ILE A 45 8.46 9.16 -10.83
N SER A 46 9.09 8.03 -10.58
CA SER A 46 10.49 7.77 -10.95
C SER A 46 10.61 7.35 -12.41
N LYS A 47 11.17 8.21 -13.24
CA LYS A 47 11.42 7.94 -14.66
C LYS A 47 12.18 6.64 -14.92
N SER A 48 13.20 6.34 -14.11
CA SER A 48 13.98 5.10 -14.25
C SER A 48 13.14 3.85 -14.02
N LYS A 49 12.25 3.88 -13.00
CA LYS A 49 11.32 2.76 -12.71
C LYS A 49 10.26 2.62 -13.79
N VAL A 50 9.75 3.74 -14.33
CA VAL A 50 8.83 3.73 -15.49
C VAL A 50 9.49 3.04 -16.68
N GLN A 51 10.74 3.39 -17.00
CA GLN A 51 11.50 2.73 -18.08
C GLN A 51 11.67 1.23 -17.85
N ASN A 52 11.95 0.80 -16.60
CA ASN A 52 12.03 -0.60 -16.24
C ASN A 52 10.69 -1.33 -16.47
N CYS A 53 9.58 -0.69 -16.12
CA CYS A 53 8.24 -1.24 -16.35
C CYS A 53 7.93 -1.39 -17.86
N ILE A 54 8.24 -0.36 -18.65
CA ILE A 54 8.02 -0.36 -20.11
C ILE A 54 8.87 -1.47 -20.76
N ALA A 55 10.12 -1.63 -20.35
CA ALA A 55 11.00 -2.71 -20.85
C ALA A 55 10.43 -4.11 -20.59
N LYS A 56 9.58 -4.28 -19.56
CA LYS A 56 8.87 -5.51 -19.23
C LYS A 56 7.49 -5.63 -19.92
N GLY A 57 7.12 -4.71 -20.80
CA GLY A 57 5.81 -4.70 -21.47
C GLY A 57 4.64 -4.35 -20.55
N LEU A 58 4.89 -3.58 -19.49
CA LEU A 58 3.86 -3.06 -18.59
C LEU A 58 3.40 -1.67 -19.03
N THR A 59 2.12 -1.37 -18.86
CA THR A 59 1.55 -0.06 -19.15
C THR A 59 1.67 0.83 -17.92
N VAL A 60 2.58 1.80 -17.94
CA VAL A 60 2.85 2.72 -16.83
C VAL A 60 2.86 4.16 -17.31
N ILE A 61 2.28 5.05 -16.51
CA ILE A 61 2.27 6.49 -16.70
C ILE A 61 3.33 7.09 -15.78
N GLU A 62 4.26 7.88 -16.33
CA GLU A 62 5.14 8.73 -15.53
C GLU A 62 4.32 9.89 -14.98
N GLY A 63 4.20 10.00 -13.66
CA GLY A 63 3.39 11.06 -13.06
C GLY A 63 3.42 11.08 -11.53
N ASN A 64 2.99 12.23 -10.99
CA ASN A 64 2.76 12.42 -9.57
C ASN A 64 1.31 12.06 -9.21
N ALA A 65 1.13 10.98 -8.48
CA ALA A 65 -0.22 10.52 -8.13
C ALA A 65 -1.02 11.59 -7.34
N GLU A 66 -0.39 12.45 -6.53
CA GLU A 66 -1.12 13.52 -5.80
C GLU A 66 -1.79 14.54 -6.73
N GLU A 67 -1.28 14.70 -7.94
CA GLU A 67 -1.78 15.64 -8.93
C GLU A 67 -2.57 14.96 -10.04
N ASP A 68 -2.05 13.82 -10.52
CA ASP A 68 -2.51 13.19 -11.75
C ASP A 68 -3.72 12.26 -11.55
N LEU A 69 -3.99 11.78 -10.33
CA LEU A 69 -5.17 10.96 -10.07
C LEU A 69 -6.49 11.67 -10.43
N LYS A 70 -6.53 12.99 -10.34
CA LYS A 70 -7.69 13.81 -10.72
C LYS A 70 -8.11 13.69 -12.18
N GLN A 71 -7.19 13.25 -13.04
CA GLN A 71 -7.44 13.08 -14.48
C GLN A 71 -8.23 11.81 -14.81
N PHE A 72 -8.26 10.83 -13.88
CA PHE A 72 -9.02 9.61 -14.10
C PHE A 72 -10.51 9.83 -13.79
N PRO A 73 -11.41 9.29 -14.64
CA PRO A 73 -12.85 9.33 -14.36
C PRO A 73 -13.24 8.54 -13.10
N ASP A 74 -14.38 8.88 -12.51
CA ASP A 74 -14.95 8.15 -11.40
C ASP A 74 -15.22 6.69 -11.79
N ASN A 75 -14.95 5.77 -10.85
CA ASN A 75 -15.17 4.33 -11.02
C ASN A 75 -14.54 3.71 -12.29
N SER A 76 -13.45 4.32 -12.80
CA SER A 76 -12.78 3.87 -14.03
C SER A 76 -11.98 2.56 -13.84
N PHE A 77 -11.74 2.15 -12.60
CA PHE A 77 -11.07 0.89 -12.28
C PHE A 77 -11.92 0.03 -11.34
N ASP A 78 -11.85 -1.28 -11.51
CA ASP A 78 -12.48 -2.21 -10.57
C ASP A 78 -11.72 -2.24 -9.25
N TYR A 79 -10.38 -2.16 -9.32
CA TYR A 79 -9.51 -2.06 -8.16
C TYR A 79 -8.44 -1.00 -8.33
N VAL A 80 -8.20 -0.24 -7.27
CA VAL A 80 -7.04 0.64 -7.14
C VAL A 80 -6.16 0.12 -6.02
N VAL A 81 -4.88 -0.10 -6.30
CA VAL A 81 -3.92 -0.64 -5.34
C VAL A 81 -2.91 0.44 -4.98
N LEU A 82 -2.65 0.58 -3.68
CA LEU A 82 -1.62 1.45 -3.12
C LEU A 82 -0.75 0.60 -2.18
N SER A 83 0.33 0.03 -2.72
CA SER A 83 1.16 -0.91 -1.98
C SER A 83 2.37 -0.26 -1.33
N GLN A 84 2.29 -0.01 -0.02
CA GLN A 84 3.36 0.60 0.80
C GLN A 84 3.85 1.95 0.25
N THR A 85 2.95 2.77 -0.28
CA THR A 85 3.27 4.08 -0.86
C THR A 85 2.57 5.23 -0.12
N LEU A 86 1.49 4.94 0.63
CA LEU A 86 0.67 5.97 1.30
C LEU A 86 1.50 6.90 2.19
N GLN A 87 2.49 6.36 2.88
CA GLN A 87 3.34 7.11 3.80
C GLN A 87 4.34 8.06 3.12
N ALA A 88 4.47 7.98 1.80
CA ALA A 88 5.35 8.84 1.01
C ALA A 88 4.66 10.09 0.44
N PHE A 89 3.32 10.17 0.51
CA PHE A 89 2.56 11.31 0.02
C PHE A 89 2.54 12.46 1.04
N LEU A 90 2.52 13.70 0.55
CA LEU A 90 2.36 14.89 1.37
C LEU A 90 0.95 14.98 1.96
N ASN A 91 -0.07 14.63 1.15
CA ASN A 91 -1.48 14.68 1.51
C ASN A 91 -2.17 13.31 1.39
N PRO A 92 -1.87 12.34 2.27
CA PRO A 92 -2.41 10.98 2.17
C PRO A 92 -3.94 10.92 2.23
N GLU A 93 -4.60 11.89 2.89
CA GLU A 93 -6.06 11.98 2.92
C GLU A 93 -6.64 12.23 1.53
N ASN A 94 -6.08 13.19 0.78
CA ASN A 94 -6.54 13.50 -0.57
C ASN A 94 -6.30 12.34 -1.52
N VAL A 95 -5.15 11.67 -1.39
CA VAL A 95 -4.86 10.47 -2.19
C VAL A 95 -5.90 9.38 -1.93
N ILE A 96 -6.25 9.10 -0.68
CA ILE A 96 -7.28 8.09 -0.37
C ILE A 96 -8.65 8.49 -0.93
N LYS A 97 -9.03 9.77 -0.87
CA LYS A 97 -10.28 10.25 -1.49
C LYS A 97 -10.30 9.98 -2.99
N GLU A 98 -9.19 10.26 -3.68
CA GLU A 98 -9.06 9.97 -5.11
C GLU A 98 -9.09 8.47 -5.41
N LEU A 99 -8.40 7.64 -4.62
CA LEU A 99 -8.49 6.18 -4.75
C LEU A 99 -9.94 5.68 -4.67
N LEU A 100 -10.70 6.21 -3.70
CA LEU A 100 -12.10 5.84 -3.48
C LEU A 100 -13.04 6.38 -4.56
N ARG A 101 -12.67 7.48 -5.23
CA ARG A 101 -13.41 8.06 -6.35
C ARG A 101 -13.21 7.26 -7.63
N ILE A 102 -11.94 6.94 -7.97
CA ILE A 102 -11.59 6.31 -9.25
C ILE A 102 -11.75 4.80 -9.24
N GLY A 103 -11.72 4.16 -8.08
CA GLY A 103 -11.82 2.72 -7.92
C GLY A 103 -13.12 2.26 -7.27
N LYS A 104 -13.76 1.22 -7.83
CA LYS A 104 -14.90 0.56 -7.15
C LYS A 104 -14.49 -0.08 -5.83
N GLN A 105 -13.24 -0.53 -5.74
CA GLN A 105 -12.61 -1.02 -4.52
C GLN A 105 -11.16 -0.55 -4.45
N SER A 106 -10.69 -0.19 -3.25
CA SER A 106 -9.32 0.24 -3.03
C SER A 106 -8.62 -0.68 -2.03
N ILE A 107 -7.37 -1.04 -2.35
CA ILE A 107 -6.53 -1.89 -1.51
C ILE A 107 -5.31 -1.06 -1.10
N VAL A 108 -5.19 -0.79 0.19
CA VAL A 108 -4.06 0.00 0.72
C VAL A 108 -3.25 -0.88 1.66
N THR A 109 -1.93 -0.91 1.46
CA THR A 109 -1.03 -1.57 2.41
C THR A 109 -0.10 -0.56 3.07
N ILE A 110 0.09 -0.70 4.37
CA ILE A 110 0.92 0.19 5.18
C ILE A 110 1.91 -0.59 6.04
N PRO A 111 3.19 -0.15 6.13
CA PRO A 111 4.09 -0.67 7.13
C PRO A 111 3.60 -0.28 8.52
N ASN A 112 3.61 -1.21 9.45
CA ASN A 112 3.13 -0.96 10.81
C ASN A 112 4.26 -0.54 11.74
N PHE A 113 4.39 0.75 12.00
CA PHE A 113 5.36 1.29 12.96
C PHE A 113 5.06 0.89 14.41
N GLY A 114 3.81 0.44 14.69
CA GLY A 114 3.40 -0.09 16.00
C GLY A 114 3.88 -1.50 16.33
N TYR A 115 4.63 -2.16 15.44
CA TYR A 115 5.12 -3.52 15.63
C TYR A 115 6.08 -3.61 16.84
N TRP A 116 5.92 -4.62 17.67
CA TRP A 116 6.65 -4.75 18.95
C TRP A 116 8.19 -4.70 18.82
N LYS A 117 8.75 -5.25 17.73
CA LYS A 117 10.20 -5.19 17.50
C LYS A 117 10.70 -3.76 17.26
N ILE A 118 9.92 -2.93 16.58
CA ILE A 118 10.21 -1.52 16.36
C ILE A 118 10.17 -0.77 17.68
N ARG A 119 9.12 -1.00 18.48
CA ARG A 119 8.98 -0.39 19.82
C ARG A 119 10.13 -0.77 20.74
N LEU A 120 10.48 -2.06 20.77
CA LEU A 120 11.57 -2.56 21.62
C LEU A 120 12.93 -1.99 21.17
N HIS A 121 13.15 -1.89 19.84
CA HIS A 121 14.37 -1.29 19.31
C HIS A 121 14.49 0.19 19.73
N LEU A 122 13.43 0.96 19.57
CA LEU A 122 13.39 2.37 20.01
C LEU A 122 13.62 2.49 21.52
N LEU A 123 12.98 1.64 22.32
CA LEU A 123 13.11 1.65 23.77
C LEU A 123 14.54 1.34 24.24
N LEU A 124 15.18 0.32 23.63
CA LEU A 124 16.49 -0.17 24.10
C LEU A 124 17.68 0.57 23.43
N LYS A 125 17.53 0.97 22.18
CA LYS A 125 18.63 1.57 21.41
C LYS A 125 18.49 3.08 21.18
N GLY A 126 17.29 3.65 21.32
CA GLY A 126 17.04 5.08 21.09
C GLY A 126 17.26 5.53 19.63
N THR A 127 17.34 4.60 18.66
CA THR A 127 17.59 4.90 17.25
C THR A 127 16.47 4.39 16.38
N MET A 128 16.26 5.02 15.20
CA MET A 128 15.27 4.55 14.24
C MET A 128 15.64 3.17 13.69
N PRO A 129 14.73 2.20 13.71
CA PRO A 129 15.02 0.86 13.24
C PRO A 129 14.99 0.76 11.72
N VAL A 130 16.00 0.15 11.15
CA VAL A 130 15.99 -0.33 9.77
C VAL A 130 15.50 -1.77 9.77
N THR A 131 14.43 -2.05 9.01
CA THR A 131 13.77 -3.36 8.99
C THR A 131 13.39 -3.74 7.55
N ARG A 132 12.90 -4.97 7.35
CA ARG A 132 12.43 -5.38 6.01
C ARG A 132 11.26 -4.55 5.48
N THR A 133 10.41 -4.01 6.34
CA THR A 133 9.26 -3.17 5.98
C THR A 133 9.57 -1.68 6.02
N LEU A 134 10.69 -1.30 6.61
CA LEU A 134 11.25 0.05 6.67
C LEU A 134 12.74 -0.07 6.37
N PRO A 135 13.11 -0.26 5.08
CA PRO A 135 14.48 -0.66 4.72
C PRO A 135 15.47 0.51 4.70
N ASP A 136 14.98 1.74 4.68
CA ASP A 136 15.80 2.93 4.50
C ASP A 136 16.21 3.54 5.84
N GLU A 137 17.35 4.19 5.84
CA GLU A 137 17.81 5.03 6.95
C GLU A 137 16.90 6.25 7.10
N TRP A 138 16.78 6.79 8.32
CA TRP A 138 15.85 7.89 8.63
C TRP A 138 16.06 9.15 7.78
N TYR A 139 17.28 9.40 7.33
CA TYR A 139 17.64 10.56 6.49
C TYR A 139 17.54 10.32 4.98
N ASN A 140 17.31 9.06 4.56
CA ASN A 140 17.26 8.67 3.13
C ASN A 140 15.97 7.90 2.79
N THR A 141 14.95 8.01 3.63
CA THR A 141 13.66 7.34 3.42
C THR A 141 12.71 8.22 2.62
N PRO A 142 11.94 7.66 1.68
CA PRO A 142 10.84 8.37 1.05
C PRO A 142 9.63 8.52 1.98
N ASN A 143 9.62 7.85 3.13
CA ASN A 143 8.48 7.83 4.05
C ASN A 143 8.42 9.13 4.85
N ILE A 144 7.44 9.96 4.57
CA ILE A 144 7.19 11.23 5.28
C ILE A 144 6.34 10.98 6.53
N HIS A 145 5.40 10.05 6.44
CA HIS A 145 4.47 9.72 7.52
C HIS A 145 4.71 8.32 8.06
N LEU A 146 4.91 8.21 9.35
CA LEU A 146 5.02 6.94 10.06
C LEU A 146 3.69 6.67 10.76
N CYS A 147 2.98 5.62 10.35
CA CYS A 147 1.71 5.27 10.97
C CYS A 147 1.70 3.84 11.50
N THR A 148 0.77 3.58 12.39
CA THR A 148 0.47 2.24 12.87
C THR A 148 -0.84 1.74 12.27
N ILE A 149 -1.10 0.43 12.32
CA ILE A 149 -2.40 -0.13 11.92
C ILE A 149 -3.53 0.57 12.69
N LYS A 150 -3.31 0.85 13.97
CA LYS A 150 -4.30 1.52 14.83
C LYS A 150 -4.59 2.95 14.37
N ASP A 151 -3.55 3.70 14.01
CA ASP A 151 -3.71 5.06 13.49
C ASP A 151 -4.51 5.07 12.20
N PHE A 152 -4.22 4.14 11.28
CA PHE A 152 -4.96 4.04 10.02
C PHE A 152 -6.43 3.69 10.22
N VAL A 153 -6.75 2.77 11.14
CA VAL A 153 -8.14 2.43 11.50
C VAL A 153 -8.86 3.64 12.11
N PHE A 154 -8.21 4.39 12.99
CA PHE A 154 -8.81 5.60 13.58
C PHE A 154 -8.97 6.72 12.57
N PHE A 155 -7.98 6.92 11.71
CA PHE A 155 -8.06 7.86 10.61
C PHE A 155 -9.24 7.54 9.68
N SER A 156 -9.38 6.27 9.27
CA SER A 156 -10.49 5.84 8.42
C SER A 156 -11.86 6.10 9.07
N LYS A 157 -11.99 5.82 10.37
CA LYS A 157 -13.22 6.12 11.12
C LYS A 157 -13.49 7.62 11.18
N LYS A 158 -12.47 8.44 11.50
CA LYS A 158 -12.59 9.89 11.59
C LYS A 158 -12.99 10.53 10.27
N LYS A 159 -12.55 9.96 9.15
CA LYS A 159 -12.84 10.45 7.79
C LYS A 159 -14.00 9.71 7.10
N GLU A 160 -14.68 8.84 7.85
CA GLU A 160 -15.85 8.06 7.37
C GLU A 160 -15.53 7.15 6.19
N PHE A 161 -14.27 6.74 6.03
CA PHE A 161 -13.87 5.76 5.04
C PHE A 161 -14.28 4.35 5.49
N LYS A 162 -15.09 3.68 4.66
CA LYS A 162 -15.58 2.34 4.96
C LYS A 162 -14.49 1.29 4.73
N LEU A 163 -13.98 0.71 5.80
CA LEU A 163 -13.09 -0.45 5.73
C LEU A 163 -13.92 -1.73 5.61
N SER A 164 -13.93 -2.35 4.43
CA SER A 164 -14.65 -3.61 4.19
C SER A 164 -13.91 -4.81 4.77
N LYS A 165 -12.58 -4.80 4.69
CA LYS A 165 -11.68 -5.81 5.26
C LYS A 165 -10.46 -5.12 5.83
N SER A 166 -9.98 -5.61 6.96
CA SER A 166 -8.72 -5.16 7.55
C SER A 166 -7.89 -6.38 7.91
N ILE A 167 -6.69 -6.46 7.39
CA ILE A 167 -5.82 -7.62 7.49
C ILE A 167 -4.50 -7.22 8.13
N ALA A 168 -4.06 -7.98 9.11
CA ALA A 168 -2.74 -7.87 9.71
C ALA A 168 -1.85 -9.00 9.22
N MET A 169 -0.65 -8.68 8.79
CA MET A 169 0.32 -9.64 8.32
C MET A 169 1.58 -9.62 9.19
N ARG A 170 2.07 -10.82 9.54
CA ARG A 170 3.36 -11.03 10.20
C ARG A 170 4.13 -12.11 9.47
N SER A 171 5.18 -11.72 8.75
CA SER A 171 5.87 -12.61 7.81
C SER A 171 4.85 -13.21 6.82
N ASN A 172 4.63 -14.52 6.82
CA ASN A 172 3.65 -15.19 5.96
C ASN A 172 2.31 -15.50 6.66
N LYS A 173 2.16 -15.11 7.94
CA LYS A 173 0.92 -15.34 8.69
C LYS A 173 -0.03 -14.15 8.51
N VAL A 174 -1.26 -14.46 8.16
CA VAL A 174 -2.34 -13.52 7.87
C VAL A 174 -3.41 -13.65 8.93
N SER A 175 -3.99 -12.54 9.36
CA SER A 175 -5.12 -12.53 10.29
C SER A 175 -5.99 -11.31 10.07
N TYR A 176 -7.30 -11.50 10.19
CA TYR A 176 -8.25 -10.40 10.12
C TYR A 176 -8.22 -9.55 11.39
N ILE A 177 -8.42 -8.25 11.20
CA ILE A 177 -8.50 -7.26 12.28
C ILE A 177 -9.96 -6.95 12.55
N ASN A 178 -10.32 -6.91 13.83
CA ASN A 178 -11.61 -6.40 14.31
C ASN A 178 -11.37 -5.50 15.54
N ASN A 179 -12.44 -4.88 16.05
CA ASN A 179 -12.32 -3.97 17.20
C ASN A 179 -11.73 -4.66 18.45
N VAL A 180 -11.99 -5.94 18.65
CA VAL A 180 -11.54 -6.72 19.82
C VAL A 180 -10.02 -6.98 19.76
N ASN A 181 -9.49 -7.34 18.58
CA ASN A 181 -8.10 -7.74 18.44
C ASN A 181 -7.16 -6.64 17.91
N LEU A 182 -7.68 -5.43 17.64
CA LEU A 182 -6.92 -4.33 17.03
C LEU A 182 -5.61 -4.02 17.77
N ASN A 183 -5.65 -3.91 19.09
CA ASN A 183 -4.44 -3.62 19.90
C ASN A 183 -3.39 -4.73 19.77
N MET A 184 -3.82 -6.00 19.86
CA MET A 184 -2.94 -7.16 19.69
C MET A 184 -2.33 -7.23 18.30
N LYS A 185 -3.13 -6.98 17.24
CA LYS A 185 -2.65 -6.99 15.86
C LYS A 185 -1.72 -5.82 15.57
N ASN A 186 -2.02 -4.63 16.10
CA ASN A 186 -1.12 -3.48 16.02
C ASN A 186 0.26 -3.75 16.65
N LEU A 187 0.31 -4.55 17.71
CA LEU A 187 1.57 -4.95 18.36
C LEU A 187 2.29 -6.08 17.61
N SER A 188 1.55 -7.06 17.09
CA SER A 188 2.13 -8.32 16.59
C SER A 188 2.39 -8.34 15.08
N ALA A 189 1.76 -7.49 14.29
CA ALA A 189 1.89 -7.47 12.84
C ALA A 189 2.92 -6.41 12.37
N ASN A 190 3.60 -6.70 11.29
CA ASN A 190 4.55 -5.77 10.66
C ASN A 190 3.97 -5.03 9.45
N LEU A 191 2.81 -5.45 8.95
CA LEU A 191 2.11 -4.84 7.83
C LEU A 191 0.59 -4.87 8.08
N GLY A 192 -0.11 -3.81 7.66
CA GLY A 192 -1.57 -3.74 7.55
C GLY A 192 -2.01 -3.71 6.08
N ILE A 193 -3.14 -4.32 5.75
CA ILE A 193 -3.79 -4.33 4.43
C ILE A 193 -5.27 -4.01 4.63
#